data_73a5e68c56d45bcc7f76d1a8fca32190
#
_entry.id   73a5e68c56d45bcc7f76d1a8fca32190
#
_cell.length_a   1.000
_cell.length_b   1.000
_cell.length_c   1.000
_cell.angle_alpha   90.00
_cell.angle_beta   90.00
_cell.angle_gamma   90.00
#
_symmetry.space_group_name_H-M   'P 1'
#
loop_
_entity.id
_entity.type
_entity.pdbx_description
1 polymer ?
#
loop_
_entity_poly.entity_id
_entity_poly.type
_entity_poly.pdbx_seq_one_letter_code
_entity_poly.pdbx_strand_id
1 'polypeptide(L)'
;FDLSSIAKGYAVDRISKILDKNNHNNYLIDIGGELIVRGSKLGNSWIVGVQNPSSLINDAIFTIEHNDESHLSVATSGEYRNYYISNDEVISHTIDPVSGQSVQSESLSVTVKGNISCMEADAFATLFNLLEPYDGIALADSMDLAITYVMNDGTRLNSKKW
;
A
#
# COMPACT_ATOMS: atom_id res chain seq x y z
N PHE A 1 -19.95 5.28 -9.89
CA PHE A 1 -19.04 5.27 -8.74
C PHE A 1 -18.15 4.05 -8.84
N ASP A 2 -16.84 4.24 -8.69
CA ASP A 2 -15.86 3.18 -8.55
C ASP A 2 -15.33 3.19 -7.10
N LEU A 3 -15.34 2.01 -6.44
CA LEU A 3 -14.89 1.82 -5.07
C LEU A 3 -13.63 0.95 -4.99
N SER A 4 -12.96 0.69 -6.12
CA SER A 4 -11.80 -0.21 -6.18
C SER A 4 -10.64 0.23 -5.29
N SER A 5 -10.51 1.55 -5.08
CA SER A 5 -9.47 2.16 -4.22
C SER A 5 -9.69 2.01 -2.71
N ILE A 6 -10.83 1.42 -2.29
CA ILE A 6 -11.16 1.25 -0.86
C ILE A 6 -11.75 -0.12 -0.54
N ALA A 7 -12.18 -0.86 -1.54
CA ALA A 7 -12.98 -2.06 -1.34
C ALA A 7 -12.20 -3.19 -0.67
N LYS A 8 -10.94 -3.38 -1.04
CA LYS A 8 -10.07 -4.41 -0.47
C LYS A 8 -9.72 -4.08 0.98
N GLY A 9 -9.28 -2.84 1.24
CA GLY A 9 -9.01 -2.35 2.60
C GLY A 9 -10.23 -2.42 3.49
N TYR A 10 -11.41 -2.05 2.99
CA TYR A 10 -12.67 -2.21 3.74
C TYR A 10 -12.96 -3.67 4.11
N ALA A 11 -12.74 -4.60 3.18
CA ALA A 11 -12.97 -6.02 3.44
C ALA A 11 -12.01 -6.55 4.53
N VAL A 12 -10.74 -6.16 4.48
CA VAL A 12 -9.74 -6.46 5.53
C VAL A 12 -10.19 -5.93 6.89
N ASP A 13 -10.64 -4.66 6.98
CA ASP A 13 -11.15 -4.06 8.21
C ASP A 13 -12.37 -4.80 8.76
N ARG A 14 -13.26 -5.30 7.88
CA ARG A 14 -14.43 -6.07 8.32
C ARG A 14 -14.05 -7.41 8.95
N ILE A 15 -13.07 -8.09 8.38
CA ILE A 15 -12.55 -9.36 8.93
C ILE A 15 -11.82 -9.10 10.25
N SER A 16 -10.96 -8.07 10.31
CA SER A 16 -10.26 -7.65 11.52
C SER A 16 -11.23 -7.43 12.69
N LYS A 17 -12.30 -6.66 12.46
CA LYS A 17 -13.34 -6.43 13.47
C LYS A 17 -14.05 -7.71 13.96
N ILE A 18 -14.21 -8.71 13.09
CA ILE A 18 -14.79 -10.02 13.47
C ILE A 18 -13.81 -10.78 14.36
N LEU A 19 -12.52 -10.79 14.01
CA LEU A 19 -11.48 -11.46 14.81
C LEU A 19 -11.35 -10.82 16.18
N ASP A 20 -11.29 -9.49 16.25
CA ASP A 20 -11.23 -8.74 17.52
C ASP A 20 -12.43 -9.05 18.43
N LYS A 21 -13.64 -9.03 17.84
CA LYS A 21 -14.88 -9.36 18.59
C LYS A 21 -14.88 -10.79 19.16
N ASN A 22 -14.15 -11.71 18.54
CA ASN A 22 -13.99 -13.08 18.98
C ASN A 22 -12.71 -13.31 19.81
N ASN A 23 -12.07 -12.22 20.29
CA ASN A 23 -10.85 -12.23 21.11
C ASN A 23 -9.63 -12.89 20.46
N HIS A 24 -9.53 -12.84 19.13
CA HIS A 24 -8.31 -13.19 18.42
C HIS A 24 -7.40 -11.97 18.39
N ASN A 25 -6.24 -12.05 19.06
CA ASN A 25 -5.31 -10.93 19.22
C ASN A 25 -4.03 -11.09 18.38
N ASN A 26 -3.89 -12.20 17.67
CA ASN A 26 -2.70 -12.49 16.86
C ASN A 26 -3.15 -12.97 15.49
N TYR A 27 -3.05 -12.09 14.48
CA TYR A 27 -3.47 -12.43 13.13
C TYR A 27 -2.78 -11.55 12.07
N LEU A 28 -2.76 -12.08 10.86
CA LEU A 28 -2.49 -11.35 9.62
C LEU A 28 -3.65 -11.63 8.68
N ILE A 29 -4.22 -10.58 8.13
CA ILE A 29 -5.24 -10.63 7.08
C ILE A 29 -4.64 -9.96 5.85
N ASP A 30 -4.71 -10.60 4.69
CA ASP A 30 -4.24 -10.08 3.42
C ASP A 30 -5.30 -10.34 2.34
N ILE A 31 -5.70 -9.30 1.64
CA ILE A 31 -6.60 -9.39 0.49
C ILE A 31 -5.96 -8.63 -0.67
N GLY A 32 -5.21 -9.35 -1.49
CA GLY A 32 -4.61 -8.82 -2.71
C GLY A 32 -3.54 -7.75 -2.48
N GLY A 33 -2.89 -7.75 -1.31
CA GLY A 33 -1.81 -6.84 -0.93
C GLY A 33 -2.22 -5.75 0.06
N GLU A 34 -3.52 -5.55 0.29
CA GLU A 34 -4.03 -4.74 1.39
C GLU A 34 -4.16 -5.63 2.62
N LEU A 35 -3.48 -5.25 3.70
CA LEU A 35 -3.38 -6.11 4.87
C LEU A 35 -3.44 -5.37 6.21
N ILE A 36 -3.85 -6.13 7.23
CA ILE A 36 -3.69 -5.78 8.65
C ILE A 36 -2.93 -6.90 9.35
N VAL A 37 -1.98 -6.51 10.18
CA VAL A 37 -1.38 -7.39 11.19
C VAL A 37 -1.68 -6.87 12.59
N ARG A 38 -1.80 -7.80 13.54
CA ARG A 38 -1.93 -7.53 14.97
C ARG A 38 -1.21 -8.59 15.79
N GLY A 39 -0.61 -8.17 16.91
CA GLY A 39 0.06 -9.06 17.84
C GLY A 39 1.27 -9.76 17.24
N SER A 40 1.49 -11.03 17.58
CA SER A 40 2.69 -11.79 17.21
C SER A 40 2.37 -13.10 16.49
N LYS A 41 3.31 -13.59 15.69
CA LYS A 41 3.28 -14.91 15.06
C LYS A 41 3.96 -15.92 15.96
N LEU A 42 3.19 -16.60 16.82
CA LEU A 42 3.72 -17.59 17.77
C LEU A 42 4.84 -17.03 18.67
N GLY A 43 4.68 -15.77 19.14
CA GLY A 43 5.67 -15.09 19.98
C GLY A 43 6.79 -14.35 19.21
N ASN A 44 6.82 -14.44 17.88
CA ASN A 44 7.76 -13.71 17.02
C ASN A 44 7.06 -12.54 16.31
N SER A 45 7.85 -11.60 15.80
CA SER A 45 7.32 -10.52 14.96
C SER A 45 6.65 -11.08 13.69
N TRP A 46 5.58 -10.43 13.26
CA TRP A 46 5.11 -10.54 11.90
C TRP A 46 6.11 -9.85 10.97
N ILE A 47 6.44 -10.49 9.87
CA ILE A 47 7.29 -9.91 8.82
C ILE A 47 6.47 -9.83 7.55
N VAL A 48 6.15 -8.61 7.14
CA VAL A 48 5.41 -8.31 5.91
C VAL A 48 6.41 -7.91 4.84
N GLY A 49 6.48 -8.70 3.75
CA GLY A 49 7.29 -8.37 2.58
C GLY A 49 6.53 -7.44 1.65
N VAL A 50 7.11 -6.29 1.30
CA VAL A 50 6.61 -5.47 0.20
C VAL A 50 7.25 -5.96 -1.09
N GLN A 51 6.41 -6.36 -2.05
CA GLN A 51 6.89 -6.98 -3.28
C GLN A 51 7.76 -6.02 -4.09
N ASN A 52 8.83 -6.57 -4.64
CA ASN A 52 9.68 -5.87 -5.59
C ASN A 52 8.94 -5.67 -6.94
N PRO A 53 8.60 -4.44 -7.32
CA PRO A 53 7.85 -4.19 -8.55
C PRO A 53 8.65 -4.51 -9.83
N SER A 54 9.98 -4.52 -9.75
CA SER A 54 10.87 -4.78 -10.89
C SER A 54 11.21 -6.26 -11.06
N SER A 55 10.79 -7.13 -10.13
CA SER A 55 11.17 -8.54 -10.14
C SER A 55 10.15 -9.44 -10.80
N LEU A 56 10.64 -10.38 -11.61
CA LEU A 56 9.82 -11.45 -12.20
C LEU A 56 9.55 -12.61 -11.22
N ILE A 57 10.26 -12.65 -10.10
CA ILE A 57 10.05 -13.61 -9.01
C ILE A 57 9.41 -12.89 -7.82
N ASN A 58 8.68 -13.65 -6.98
CA ASN A 58 8.06 -13.10 -5.77
C ASN A 58 9.13 -12.87 -4.68
N ASP A 59 9.93 -11.82 -4.83
CA ASP A 59 10.85 -11.33 -3.82
C ASP A 59 10.36 -10.02 -3.21
N ALA A 60 10.82 -9.75 -1.98
CA ALA A 60 10.50 -8.51 -1.30
C ALA A 60 11.63 -7.50 -1.49
N ILE A 61 11.29 -6.27 -1.87
CA ILE A 61 12.26 -5.18 -1.94
C ILE A 61 12.64 -4.67 -0.53
N PHE A 62 11.72 -4.77 0.42
CA PHE A 62 11.95 -4.51 1.84
C PHE A 62 10.89 -5.23 2.70
N THR A 63 11.12 -5.26 4.00
CA THR A 63 10.19 -5.84 4.97
C THR A 63 9.75 -4.83 6.01
N ILE A 64 8.55 -5.04 6.54
CA ILE A 64 7.98 -4.30 7.67
C ILE A 64 7.77 -5.29 8.79
N GLU A 65 8.29 -4.98 9.99
CA GLU A 65 8.10 -5.81 11.17
C GLU A 65 7.03 -5.21 12.09
N HIS A 66 6.26 -6.10 12.73
CA HIS A 66 5.24 -5.73 13.71
C HIS A 66 5.07 -6.84 14.75
N ASN A 67 4.99 -6.48 16.04
CA ASN A 67 4.87 -7.44 17.14
C ASN A 67 4.11 -6.93 18.36
N ASP A 68 3.38 -5.84 18.25
CA ASP A 68 2.60 -5.28 19.35
C ASP A 68 1.08 -5.52 19.17
N GLU A 69 0.29 -5.15 20.19
CA GLU A 69 -1.16 -5.37 20.19
C GLU A 69 -1.94 -4.35 19.35
N SER A 70 -1.28 -3.30 18.86
CA SER A 70 -1.91 -2.35 17.93
C SER A 70 -2.16 -3.00 16.57
N HIS A 71 -3.01 -2.40 15.77
CA HIS A 71 -3.13 -2.76 14.37
C HIS A 71 -2.05 -2.05 13.56
N LEU A 72 -1.45 -2.76 12.62
CA LEU A 72 -0.67 -2.17 11.54
C LEU A 72 -1.34 -2.49 10.22
N SER A 73 -1.89 -1.48 9.57
CA SER A 73 -2.38 -1.57 8.20
C SER A 73 -1.25 -1.27 7.23
N VAL A 74 -1.22 -2.01 6.12
CA VAL A 74 -0.30 -1.78 5.01
C VAL A 74 -1.08 -1.93 3.71
N ALA A 75 -0.90 -0.98 2.80
CA ALA A 75 -1.45 -1.04 1.45
C ALA A 75 -0.42 -0.53 0.45
N THR A 76 -0.41 -1.09 -0.75
CA THR A 76 0.52 -0.71 -1.81
C THR A 76 -0.22 -0.55 -3.12
N SER A 77 -0.12 0.64 -3.70
CA SER A 77 -0.53 0.92 -5.08
C SER A 77 0.68 1.03 -6.00
N GLY A 78 0.52 0.57 -7.24
CA GLY A 78 1.59 0.65 -8.23
C GLY A 78 1.12 0.19 -9.60
N GLU A 79 1.81 0.61 -10.64
CA GLU A 79 1.41 0.42 -12.02
C GLU A 79 2.01 -0.82 -12.67
N TYR A 80 2.96 -1.47 -11.99
CA TYR A 80 3.77 -2.57 -12.53
C TYR A 80 3.00 -3.86 -12.80
N ARG A 81 1.79 -4.03 -12.24
CA ARG A 81 0.99 -5.27 -12.39
C ARG A 81 -0.12 -5.16 -13.42
N ASN A 82 -0.66 -3.98 -13.62
CA ASN A 82 -1.88 -3.77 -14.38
C ASN A 82 -1.67 -2.67 -15.43
N TYR A 83 -0.91 -2.99 -16.45
CA TYR A 83 -0.74 -2.14 -17.62
C TYR A 83 -1.08 -2.93 -18.88
N TYR A 84 -1.46 -2.24 -19.94
CA TYR A 84 -1.53 -2.80 -21.28
C TYR A 84 -0.77 -1.90 -22.24
N ILE A 85 -0.27 -2.52 -23.29
CA ILE A 85 0.45 -1.80 -24.35
C ILE A 85 -0.54 -1.56 -25.50
N SER A 86 -0.71 -0.30 -25.87
CA SER A 86 -1.51 0.11 -27.04
C SER A 86 -0.72 1.12 -27.85
N ASN A 87 -0.52 0.87 -29.16
CA ASN A 87 0.26 1.72 -30.04
C ASN A 87 1.67 2.04 -29.55
N ASP A 88 2.38 1.06 -28.98
CA ASP A 88 3.71 1.19 -28.35
C ASP A 88 3.76 2.09 -27.10
N GLU A 89 2.60 2.51 -26.58
CA GLU A 89 2.49 3.23 -25.31
C GLU A 89 2.05 2.30 -24.17
N VAL A 90 2.69 2.44 -23.02
CA VAL A 90 2.27 1.76 -21.77
C VAL A 90 1.13 2.57 -21.17
N ILE A 91 -0.04 1.93 -21.07
CA ILE A 91 -1.23 2.53 -20.46
C ILE A 91 -1.41 1.89 -19.07
N SER A 92 -1.20 2.67 -18.02
CA SER A 92 -1.53 2.30 -16.65
C SER A 92 -3.05 2.20 -16.45
N HIS A 93 -3.47 1.33 -15.55
CA HIS A 93 -4.88 1.21 -15.16
C HIS A 93 -5.33 2.38 -14.26
N THR A 94 -4.41 3.14 -13.70
CA THR A 94 -4.72 4.29 -12.86
C THR A 94 -4.96 5.51 -13.75
N ILE A 95 -6.17 6.06 -13.67
CA ILE A 95 -6.59 7.22 -14.44
C ILE A 95 -6.67 8.44 -13.53
N ASP A 96 -6.02 9.53 -13.92
CA ASP A 96 -6.19 10.81 -13.27
C ASP A 96 -7.62 11.32 -13.51
N PRO A 97 -8.42 11.53 -12.46
CA PRO A 97 -9.82 11.93 -12.59
C PRO A 97 -10.00 13.35 -13.15
N VAL A 98 -8.97 14.17 -13.15
CA VAL A 98 -9.00 15.55 -13.64
C VAL A 98 -8.74 15.59 -15.15
N SER A 99 -7.66 14.96 -15.60
CA SER A 99 -7.27 14.94 -17.02
C SER A 99 -7.95 13.82 -17.80
N GLY A 100 -8.40 12.75 -17.15
CA GLY A 100 -8.91 11.53 -17.79
C GLY A 100 -7.81 10.73 -18.49
N GLN A 101 -6.54 11.05 -18.26
CA GLN A 101 -5.40 10.36 -18.84
C GLN A 101 -4.83 9.30 -17.89
N SER A 102 -4.15 8.31 -18.45
CA SER A 102 -3.35 7.37 -17.67
C SER A 102 -2.20 8.11 -16.99
N VAL A 103 -2.02 7.83 -15.70
CA VAL A 103 -0.91 8.41 -14.92
C VAL A 103 0.41 7.82 -15.40
N GLN A 104 1.40 8.67 -15.60
CA GLN A 104 2.80 8.30 -15.81
C GLN A 104 3.60 8.86 -14.63
N SER A 105 4.08 7.98 -13.75
CA SER A 105 4.81 8.38 -12.55
C SER A 105 6.30 8.04 -12.66
N GLU A 106 7.15 8.80 -11.99
CA GLU A 106 8.56 8.47 -11.76
C GLU A 106 8.74 7.33 -10.76
N SER A 107 7.66 6.88 -10.11
CA SER A 107 7.66 5.76 -9.18
C SER A 107 6.97 4.53 -9.75
N LEU A 108 7.48 3.36 -9.34
CA LEU A 108 6.89 2.05 -9.64
C LEU A 108 5.74 1.72 -8.70
N SER A 109 5.84 2.16 -7.44
CA SER A 109 4.83 1.89 -6.41
C SER A 109 4.95 2.83 -5.23
N VAL A 110 3.88 2.96 -4.48
CA VAL A 110 3.84 3.62 -3.17
C VAL A 110 3.18 2.71 -2.15
N THR A 111 3.82 2.60 -0.99
CA THR A 111 3.31 1.84 0.16
C THR A 111 2.96 2.80 1.29
N VAL A 112 1.77 2.63 1.86
CA VAL A 112 1.29 3.33 3.06
C VAL A 112 1.25 2.33 4.21
N LYS A 113 1.72 2.74 5.40
CA LYS A 113 1.60 1.92 6.62
C LYS A 113 1.19 2.78 7.81
N GLY A 114 0.53 2.17 8.79
CA GLY A 114 0.23 2.86 10.05
C GLY A 114 -0.87 2.20 10.87
N ASN A 115 -1.09 2.75 12.06
CA ASN A 115 -2.25 2.42 12.89
C ASN A 115 -3.46 3.25 12.44
N ILE A 116 -3.89 3.01 11.20
CA ILE A 116 -5.08 3.56 10.54
C ILE A 116 -5.92 2.40 10.04
N SER A 117 -7.14 2.62 9.58
CA SER A 117 -7.91 1.56 8.94
C SER A 117 -7.23 1.12 7.64
N CYS A 118 -7.39 -0.15 7.28
CA CYS A 118 -6.85 -0.65 6.02
C CYS A 118 -7.55 0.01 4.81
N MET A 119 -8.83 0.37 4.97
CA MET A 119 -9.55 1.16 3.96
C MET A 119 -8.91 2.53 3.73
N GLU A 120 -8.46 3.22 4.80
CA GLU A 120 -7.73 4.48 4.67
C GLU A 120 -6.36 4.27 4.03
N ALA A 121 -5.63 3.21 4.43
CA ALA A 121 -4.35 2.89 3.82
C ALA A 121 -4.48 2.60 2.32
N ASP A 122 -5.50 1.85 1.88
CA ASP A 122 -5.83 1.55 0.49
C ASP A 122 -6.15 2.83 -0.30
N ALA A 123 -7.02 3.71 0.26
CA ALA A 123 -7.36 4.99 -0.33
C ALA A 123 -6.13 5.92 -0.49
N PHE A 124 -5.30 6.03 0.57
CA PHE A 124 -4.10 6.85 0.54
C PHE A 124 -3.05 6.28 -0.43
N ALA A 125 -2.86 4.96 -0.49
CA ALA A 125 -1.96 4.37 -1.47
C ALA A 125 -2.38 4.72 -2.91
N THR A 126 -3.68 4.66 -3.21
CA THR A 126 -4.21 5.09 -4.51
C THR A 126 -4.01 6.60 -4.75
N LEU A 127 -4.31 7.45 -3.74
CA LEU A 127 -4.10 8.89 -3.83
C LEU A 127 -2.64 9.24 -4.13
N PHE A 128 -1.72 8.69 -3.34
CA PHE A 128 -0.29 8.97 -3.51
C PHE A 128 0.27 8.42 -4.84
N ASN A 129 -0.30 7.35 -5.38
CA ASN A 129 0.08 6.84 -6.71
C ASN A 129 -0.31 7.79 -7.86
N LEU A 130 -1.25 8.72 -7.60
CA LEU A 130 -1.66 9.76 -8.57
C LEU A 130 -0.75 11.00 -8.53
N LEU A 131 0.04 11.16 -7.47
CA LEU A 131 0.86 12.35 -7.24
C LEU A 131 2.31 12.12 -7.69
N GLU A 132 2.95 13.21 -8.10
CA GLU A 132 4.40 13.20 -8.24
C GLU A 132 5.06 12.87 -6.88
N PRO A 133 6.10 12.00 -6.84
CA PRO A 133 6.61 11.47 -5.58
C PRO A 133 7.02 12.52 -4.56
N TYR A 134 7.65 13.62 -4.98
CA TYR A 134 8.05 14.68 -4.05
C TYR A 134 6.87 15.45 -3.46
N ASP A 135 5.83 15.70 -4.27
CA ASP A 135 4.59 16.32 -3.80
C ASP A 135 3.83 15.38 -2.86
N GLY A 136 3.81 14.08 -3.20
CA GLY A 136 3.25 13.04 -2.35
C GLY A 136 3.92 12.96 -0.98
N ILE A 137 5.25 13.02 -0.92
CA ILE A 137 5.99 13.07 0.36
C ILE A 137 5.67 14.32 1.15
N ALA A 138 5.63 15.50 0.51
CA ALA A 138 5.29 16.74 1.19
C ALA A 138 3.88 16.70 1.79
N LEU A 139 2.91 16.15 1.05
CA LEU A 139 1.55 15.96 1.54
C LEU A 139 1.50 14.93 2.69
N ALA A 140 2.16 13.79 2.55
CA ALA A 140 2.22 12.77 3.60
C ALA A 140 2.84 13.30 4.90
N ASP A 141 3.92 14.07 4.80
CA ASP A 141 4.55 14.75 5.95
C ASP A 141 3.57 15.71 6.63
N SER A 142 2.77 16.47 5.86
CA SER A 142 1.77 17.38 6.42
C SER A 142 0.62 16.68 7.12
N MET A 143 0.31 15.43 6.71
CA MET A 143 -0.74 14.57 7.28
C MET A 143 -0.23 13.62 8.37
N ASP A 144 1.06 13.64 8.70
CA ASP A 144 1.72 12.70 9.60
C ASP A 144 1.50 11.22 9.18
N LEU A 145 1.64 10.92 7.89
CA LEU A 145 1.48 9.58 7.33
C LEU A 145 2.85 8.96 7.01
N ALA A 146 2.98 7.65 7.28
CA ALA A 146 4.14 6.87 6.90
C ALA A 146 3.95 6.29 5.51
N ILE A 147 4.66 6.83 4.53
CA ILE A 147 4.65 6.36 3.14
C ILE A 147 6.07 6.17 2.60
N THR A 148 6.23 5.27 1.65
CA THR A 148 7.46 5.10 0.87
C THR A 148 7.11 4.87 -0.59
N TYR A 149 7.79 5.60 -1.47
CA TYR A 149 7.81 5.30 -2.91
C TYR A 149 8.99 4.39 -3.24
N VAL A 150 8.79 3.49 -4.19
CA VAL A 150 9.85 2.81 -4.93
C VAL A 150 9.96 3.49 -6.28
N MET A 151 11.10 4.14 -6.54
CA MET A 151 11.34 4.90 -7.76
C MET A 151 11.71 3.98 -8.93
N ASN A 152 11.61 4.48 -10.16
CA ASN A 152 11.95 3.72 -11.38
C ASN A 152 13.42 3.24 -11.41
N ASP A 153 14.32 3.93 -10.71
CA ASP A 153 15.73 3.53 -10.56
C ASP A 153 15.97 2.53 -9.41
N GLY A 154 14.91 2.11 -8.71
CA GLY A 154 14.95 1.20 -7.57
C GLY A 154 15.29 1.87 -6.24
N THR A 155 15.53 3.18 -6.22
CA THR A 155 15.72 3.92 -4.95
C THR A 155 14.39 4.10 -4.21
N ARG A 156 14.46 4.48 -2.92
CA ARG A 156 13.28 4.72 -2.10
C ARG A 156 13.24 6.17 -1.63
N LEU A 157 12.05 6.76 -1.72
CA LEU A 157 11.74 8.08 -1.19
C LEU A 157 10.72 7.92 -0.05
N ASN A 158 11.07 8.36 1.16
CA ASN A 158 10.28 8.13 2.37
C ASN A 158 9.76 9.43 2.96
N SER A 159 8.54 9.40 3.52
CA SER A 159 8.06 10.45 4.43
C SER A 159 8.83 10.40 5.76
N LYS A 160 8.76 11.48 6.54
CA LYS A 160 9.45 11.59 7.85
C LYS A 160 9.00 10.53 8.86
N LYS A 161 7.77 10.09 8.74
CA LYS A 161 7.15 9.09 9.64
C LYS A 161 7.46 7.65 9.26
N TRP A 162 8.04 7.40 8.10
CA TRP A 162 8.29 6.03 7.60
C TRP A 162 9.15 5.15 8.52
#